data_247356611c90f05a6ab3aeb4e2239be9
#
_entry.id   247356611c90f05a6ab3aeb4e2239be9
#
_cell.length_a   1.000
_cell.length_b   1.000
_cell.length_c   1.000
_cell.angle_alpha   90.00
_cell.angle_beta   90.00
_cell.angle_gamma   90.00
#
_symmetry.space_group_name_H-M   'P 1'
#
loop_
_entity.id
_entity.type
_entity.pdbx_description
1 polymer ?
#
loop_
_entity_poly.entity_id
_entity_poly.type
_entity_poly.pdbx_seq_one_letter_code
_entity_poly.pdbx_strand_id
1 'polypeptide(L)'
;MKSVTRFVTAVVAVILAVAVLCPAQDVTPKNLGKGAAFNSKRIELKDNGEVAYLLSFTAGKEFEATTDGLKNTDVHLFVYDSSGAQVAKDDSSGPKCSVKVTPAKDGQYKFVIKNAGGANTVTFNVKVAK
;
A
#
# COMPACT_ATOMS: atom_id res chain seq x y z
N MET A 1 -43.38 -22.43 -3.04
CA MET A 1 -42.85 -22.47 -3.84
C MET A 1 -41.88 -21.55 -4.04
N LYS A 2 -42.02 -20.76 -4.57
CA LYS A 2 -41.23 -19.86 -4.85
C LYS A 2 -40.54 -19.31 -3.76
N SER A 3 -40.93 -19.42 -2.67
CA SER A 3 -40.37 -18.75 -1.61
C SER A 3 -39.01 -19.19 -1.32
N VAL A 4 -38.67 -20.27 -1.62
CA VAL A 4 -37.42 -20.77 -1.36
C VAL A 4 -36.36 -20.03 -1.94
N THR A 5 -36.56 -19.62 -3.08
CA THR A 5 -35.58 -18.98 -3.74
C THR A 5 -35.09 -17.85 -3.05
N ARG A 6 -35.87 -17.14 -2.44
CA ARG A 6 -35.41 -16.02 -1.95
C ARG A 6 -34.59 -16.15 -0.87
N PHE A 7 -34.68 -17.11 -0.10
CA PHE A 7 -33.84 -17.07 0.88
C PHE A 7 -32.45 -17.31 0.59
N VAL A 8 -32.10 -17.79 -0.38
CA VAL A 8 -30.80 -18.11 -0.76
C VAL A 8 -30.11 -16.84 -1.03
N THR A 9 -30.85 -15.94 -1.57
CA THR A 9 -30.26 -14.73 -1.92
C THR A 9 -29.83 -14.01 -0.73
N ALA A 10 -30.52 -14.10 0.28
CA ALA A 10 -30.20 -13.39 1.44
C ALA A 10 -28.87 -13.83 1.99
N VAL A 11 -28.61 -15.04 1.87
CA VAL A 11 -27.37 -15.53 2.40
C VAL A 11 -26.22 -14.96 1.68
N VAL A 12 -26.35 -14.83 0.43
CA VAL A 12 -25.29 -14.29 -0.36
C VAL A 12 -25.00 -12.89 0.10
N ALA A 13 -25.99 -12.19 0.39
CA ALA A 13 -25.81 -10.83 0.77
C ALA A 13 -24.99 -10.75 2.05
N VAL A 14 -25.20 -11.66 2.89
CA VAL A 14 -24.49 -11.64 4.12
C VAL A 14 -23.02 -11.86 3.90
N ILE A 15 -22.70 -12.70 3.01
CA ILE A 15 -21.33 -12.97 2.74
C ILE A 15 -20.64 -11.74 2.26
N LEU A 16 -21.31 -10.99 1.47
CA LEU A 16 -20.72 -9.79 0.98
C LEU A 16 -20.47 -8.85 2.11
N ALA A 17 -21.32 -8.82 3.03
CA ALA A 17 -21.16 -7.93 4.11
C ALA A 17 -19.91 -8.25 4.87
N VAL A 18 -19.59 -9.46 4.94
CA VAL A 18 -18.41 -9.83 5.67
C VAL A 18 -17.20 -9.28 4.99
N ALA A 19 -17.23 -9.30 3.73
CA ALA A 19 -16.09 -8.83 3.00
C ALA A 19 -15.85 -7.38 3.32
N VAL A 20 -16.85 -6.72 3.67
CA VAL A 20 -16.70 -5.35 3.90
C VAL A 20 -16.00 -5.05 5.14
N LEU A 21 -15.96 -5.92 6.02
CA LEU A 21 -15.33 -5.65 7.20
C LEU A 21 -13.92 -5.37 7.15
N CYS A 22 -13.31 -5.94 6.29
CA CYS A 22 -11.95 -5.78 6.25
C CYS A 22 -11.46 -4.51 6.06
N PRO A 23 -12.06 -3.76 5.52
CA PRO A 23 -11.55 -2.62 5.15
C PRO A 23 -11.22 -1.71 6.15
N ALA A 24 -11.15 -2.09 7.20
CA ALA A 24 -10.77 -1.26 8.18
C ALA A 24 -9.66 -0.46 7.77
N GLN A 25 -8.97 -0.86 6.85
CA GLN A 25 -7.93 -0.09 6.47
C GLN A 25 -8.16 0.61 5.29
N ASP A 26 -9.20 1.15 5.11
CA ASP A 26 -9.51 1.90 3.96
C ASP A 26 -8.83 3.23 4.04
N VAL A 27 -7.59 3.28 3.77
CA VAL A 27 -6.82 4.51 3.76
C VAL A 27 -6.87 5.09 2.37
N THR A 28 -7.32 6.32 2.25
CA THR A 28 -7.41 7.00 0.97
C THR A 28 -6.02 7.36 0.46
N PRO A 29 -5.61 6.87 -0.68
CA PRO A 29 -4.27 7.16 -1.18
C PRO A 29 -4.13 8.61 -1.62
N LYS A 30 -2.98 9.20 -1.30
CA LYS A 30 -2.69 10.55 -1.72
C LYS A 30 -1.79 10.50 -2.95
N ASN A 31 -2.16 11.20 -3.99
CA ASN A 31 -1.40 11.22 -5.22
C ASN A 31 -0.19 12.13 -5.08
N LEU A 32 1.00 11.60 -5.29
CA LEU A 32 2.23 12.37 -5.21
C LEU A 32 2.83 12.67 -6.59
N GLY A 33 2.15 12.30 -7.66
CA GLY A 33 2.59 12.61 -9.01
C GLY A 33 3.50 11.57 -9.63
N LYS A 34 4.50 12.00 -10.38
CA LYS A 34 5.38 11.08 -11.08
C LYS A 34 6.50 10.61 -10.18
N GLY A 35 6.75 9.31 -10.20
CA GLY A 35 7.81 8.74 -9.38
C GLY A 35 9.16 9.30 -9.69
N ALA A 36 9.44 9.59 -10.97
CA ALA A 36 10.73 10.13 -11.36
C ALA A 36 10.99 11.54 -10.81
N ALA A 37 9.94 12.26 -10.50
CA ALA A 37 10.07 13.61 -9.94
C ALA A 37 9.97 13.62 -8.41
N PHE A 38 9.63 12.50 -7.83
CA PHE A 38 9.50 12.41 -6.38
C PHE A 38 10.87 12.08 -5.78
N ASN A 39 11.19 12.70 -4.70
CA ASN A 39 12.44 12.40 -4.00
C ASN A 39 12.17 11.69 -2.68
N SER A 40 11.66 12.40 -1.74
CA SER A 40 11.40 11.81 -0.43
C SER A 40 10.29 12.55 0.29
N LYS A 41 9.72 11.90 1.27
CA LYS A 41 8.69 12.50 2.09
C LYS A 41 8.81 11.98 3.51
N ARG A 42 8.75 12.90 4.44
CA ARG A 42 8.75 12.55 5.85
C ARG A 42 7.30 12.38 6.26
N ILE A 43 7.01 11.29 6.94
CA ILE A 43 5.65 10.91 7.29
C ILE A 43 5.58 10.66 8.79
N GLU A 44 4.58 11.22 9.44
CA GLU A 44 4.35 10.93 10.83
C GLU A 44 3.19 9.96 10.95
N LEU A 45 3.42 8.83 11.59
CA LEU A 45 2.42 7.79 11.76
C LEU A 45 2.11 7.59 13.24
N LYS A 46 0.83 7.39 13.50
CA LYS A 46 0.39 7.11 14.86
C LYS A 46 0.62 5.63 15.16
N ASP A 47 0.33 5.23 16.37
CA ASP A 47 0.41 3.84 16.77
C ASP A 47 -0.41 2.99 15.81
N ASN A 48 0.21 1.98 15.26
CA ASN A 48 -0.42 1.09 14.30
C ASN A 48 -1.08 1.80 13.11
N GLY A 49 -0.62 2.99 12.80
CA GLY A 49 -1.18 3.76 11.71
C GLY A 49 -0.64 3.34 10.36
N GLU A 50 -1.34 3.71 9.30
CA GLU A 50 -0.86 3.45 7.95
C GLU A 50 -1.22 4.60 7.03
N VAL A 51 -0.52 4.67 5.91
CA VAL A 51 -0.75 5.71 4.92
C VAL A 51 -0.54 5.10 3.55
N ALA A 52 -1.22 5.63 2.56
CA ALA A 52 -1.07 5.16 1.18
C ALA A 52 -0.77 6.32 0.25
N TYR A 53 0.11 6.08 -0.72
CA TYR A 53 0.48 7.07 -1.71
C TYR A 53 0.41 6.48 -3.10
N LEU A 54 0.13 7.32 -4.09
CA LEU A 54 0.13 6.93 -5.48
C LEU A 54 1.26 7.67 -6.21
N LEU A 55 2.04 6.94 -6.98
CA LEU A 55 3.07 7.49 -7.82
C LEU A 55 3.00 6.82 -9.19
N SER A 56 3.23 7.57 -10.25
CA SER A 56 3.18 7.05 -11.60
C SER A 56 4.59 6.73 -12.10
N PHE A 57 4.73 5.64 -12.82
CA PHE A 57 6.02 5.19 -13.35
C PHE A 57 5.92 4.81 -14.82
N THR A 58 7.06 4.81 -15.49
CA THR A 58 7.17 4.47 -16.90
C THR A 58 7.60 3.00 -17.04
N ALA A 59 7.05 2.32 -18.02
CA ALA A 59 7.38 0.92 -18.28
C ALA A 59 8.88 0.75 -18.50
N GLY A 60 9.40 -0.35 -18.00
CA GLY A 60 10.79 -0.71 -18.21
C GLY A 60 11.82 -0.03 -17.33
N LYS A 61 11.42 0.93 -16.54
CA LYS A 61 12.36 1.60 -15.65
C LYS A 61 12.15 1.15 -14.22
N GLU A 62 13.12 0.44 -13.69
CA GLU A 62 13.03 -0.07 -12.33
C GLU A 62 12.98 1.08 -11.32
N PHE A 63 12.15 0.95 -10.35
CA PHE A 63 12.17 1.89 -9.22
C PHE A 63 12.47 1.13 -7.93
N GLU A 64 13.09 1.82 -7.01
CA GLU A 64 13.37 1.29 -5.69
C GLU A 64 12.66 2.20 -4.69
N ALA A 65 11.84 1.63 -3.84
CA ALA A 65 11.16 2.38 -2.79
C ALA A 65 11.71 1.92 -1.45
N THR A 66 12.03 2.86 -0.61
CA THR A 66 12.60 2.55 0.71
C THR A 66 11.90 3.35 1.79
N THR A 67 11.88 2.80 2.98
CA THR A 67 11.42 3.52 4.17
C THR A 67 12.50 3.48 5.22
N ASP A 68 12.53 4.49 6.07
CA ASP A 68 13.45 4.53 7.19
C ASP A 68 12.72 5.17 8.37
N GLY A 69 12.35 4.38 9.34
CA GLY A 69 11.66 4.84 10.53
C GLY A 69 12.62 5.09 11.69
N LEU A 70 12.04 5.38 12.84
CA LEU A 70 12.86 5.62 14.04
C LEU A 70 13.44 4.31 14.55
N LYS A 71 14.52 4.44 15.31
CA LYS A 71 15.16 3.28 15.86
C LYS A 71 14.20 2.50 16.74
N ASN A 72 14.29 1.19 16.70
CA ASN A 72 13.44 0.28 17.47
C ASN A 72 11.96 0.33 17.10
N THR A 73 11.64 0.69 15.88
CA THR A 73 10.28 0.65 15.37
C THR A 73 10.17 -0.42 14.29
N ASP A 74 8.95 -0.70 13.87
CA ASP A 74 8.70 -1.73 12.86
C ASP A 74 7.80 -1.12 11.78
N VAL A 75 8.29 -1.11 10.55
CA VAL A 75 7.59 -0.51 9.42
C VAL A 75 7.45 -1.56 8.33
N HIS A 76 6.30 -1.60 7.69
CA HIS A 76 6.07 -2.51 6.58
C HIS A 76 5.71 -1.71 5.34
N LEU A 77 6.19 -2.14 4.19
CA LEU A 77 5.94 -1.47 2.92
C LEU A 77 5.32 -2.46 1.94
N PHE A 78 4.20 -2.07 1.34
CA PHE A 78 3.53 -2.89 0.34
C PHE A 78 3.31 -2.06 -0.91
N VAL A 79 3.52 -2.67 -2.08
CA VAL A 79 3.34 -1.98 -3.36
C VAL A 79 2.32 -2.73 -4.21
N TYR A 80 1.35 -2.01 -4.74
CA TYR A 80 0.30 -2.56 -5.57
C TYR A 80 0.28 -1.85 -6.92
N ASP A 81 -0.03 -2.58 -7.97
CA ASP A 81 -0.14 -1.97 -9.30
C ASP A 81 -1.53 -1.33 -9.49
N SER A 82 -1.79 -0.79 -10.67
CA SER A 82 -3.06 -0.12 -10.91
C SER A 82 -4.26 -1.06 -10.94
N SER A 83 -4.04 -2.35 -11.06
CA SER A 83 -5.14 -3.30 -11.00
C SER A 83 -5.44 -3.73 -9.56
N GLY A 84 -4.63 -3.29 -8.62
CA GLY A 84 -4.79 -3.67 -7.22
C GLY A 84 -4.01 -4.91 -6.82
N ALA A 85 -3.22 -5.47 -7.73
CA ALA A 85 -2.43 -6.64 -7.41
C ALA A 85 -1.16 -6.24 -6.66
N GLN A 86 -0.80 -6.95 -5.62
CA GLN A 86 0.42 -6.68 -4.89
C GLN A 86 1.61 -7.14 -5.71
N VAL A 87 2.53 -6.25 -6.01
CA VAL A 87 3.69 -6.56 -6.82
C VAL A 87 4.99 -6.64 -6.02
N ALA A 88 5.00 -6.09 -4.83
CA ALA A 88 6.18 -6.17 -3.96
C ALA A 88 5.78 -5.89 -2.52
N LYS A 89 6.59 -6.36 -1.60
CA LYS A 89 6.39 -6.04 -0.19
C LYS A 89 7.69 -6.24 0.58
N ASP A 90 7.82 -5.55 1.68
CA ASP A 90 8.87 -5.78 2.66
C ASP A 90 8.21 -5.66 4.03
N ASP A 91 7.94 -6.80 4.65
CA ASP A 91 7.33 -6.85 5.97
C ASP A 91 8.29 -7.43 6.99
N SER A 92 9.57 -7.33 6.73
CA SER A 92 10.58 -7.80 7.68
C SER A 92 10.57 -6.88 8.91
N SER A 93 11.10 -7.38 10.01
CA SER A 93 11.15 -6.59 11.23
C SER A 93 12.12 -5.44 11.12
N GLY A 94 11.78 -4.34 11.74
CA GLY A 94 12.63 -3.17 11.81
C GLY A 94 12.09 -1.97 11.07
N PRO A 95 12.76 -0.84 11.17
CA PRO A 95 12.27 0.41 10.60
C PRO A 95 12.59 0.60 9.12
N LYS A 96 13.44 -0.22 8.55
CA LYS A 96 13.87 -0.04 7.16
C LYS A 96 13.26 -1.07 6.23
N CYS A 97 12.64 -0.60 5.17
CA CYS A 97 12.10 -1.46 4.13
C CYS A 97 12.70 -1.07 2.79
N SER A 98 12.80 -2.03 1.90
CA SER A 98 13.28 -1.77 0.55
C SER A 98 12.62 -2.72 -0.43
N VAL A 99 12.08 -2.19 -1.51
CA VAL A 99 11.50 -3.01 -2.58
C VAL A 99 11.95 -2.46 -3.92
N LYS A 100 12.06 -3.32 -4.92
CA LYS A 100 12.40 -2.93 -6.28
C LYS A 100 11.36 -3.51 -7.21
N VAL A 101 10.91 -2.71 -8.15
CA VAL A 101 9.89 -3.12 -9.11
C VAL A 101 10.24 -2.56 -10.48
N THR A 102 10.10 -3.38 -11.52
CA THR A 102 10.24 -2.91 -12.90
C THR A 102 8.85 -2.97 -13.53
N PRO A 103 8.23 -1.82 -13.77
CA PRO A 103 6.90 -1.81 -14.35
C PRO A 103 6.86 -2.43 -15.73
N ALA A 104 5.85 -3.25 -16.00
CA ALA A 104 5.69 -3.83 -17.33
C ALA A 104 5.04 -2.84 -18.28
N LYS A 105 4.33 -1.86 -17.75
CA LYS A 105 3.71 -0.83 -18.55
C LYS A 105 3.57 0.43 -17.73
N ASP A 106 3.34 1.55 -18.41
CA ASP A 106 3.16 2.83 -17.73
C ASP A 106 1.94 2.72 -16.82
N GLY A 107 2.02 3.26 -15.65
CA GLY A 107 0.89 3.24 -14.77
C GLY A 107 1.18 3.76 -13.38
N GLN A 108 0.14 3.77 -12.58
CA GLN A 108 0.19 4.26 -11.23
C GLN A 108 0.32 3.11 -10.26
N TYR A 109 1.17 3.27 -9.29
CA TYR A 109 1.40 2.26 -8.25
C TYR A 109 1.01 2.84 -6.90
N LYS A 110 0.44 2.00 -6.05
CA LYS A 110 0.04 2.39 -4.72
C LYS A 110 1.04 1.84 -3.71
N PHE A 111 1.54 2.70 -2.86
CA PHE A 111 2.48 2.34 -1.80
C PHE A 111 1.76 2.46 -0.47
N VAL A 112 1.68 1.38 0.28
CA VAL A 112 1.08 1.38 1.60
C VAL A 112 2.19 1.21 2.61
N ILE A 113 2.31 2.15 3.54
CA ILE A 113 3.32 2.13 4.58
C ILE A 113 2.59 1.96 5.90
N LYS A 114 2.89 0.86 6.59
CA LYS A 114 2.25 0.55 7.86
C LYS A 114 3.25 0.64 8.99
N ASN A 115 2.85 1.26 10.06
CA ASN A 115 3.64 1.33 11.28
C ASN A 115 3.08 0.30 12.25
N ALA A 116 3.86 -0.70 12.60
CA ALA A 116 3.42 -1.73 13.51
C ALA A 116 3.99 -1.44 14.88
N GLY A 117 3.29 -0.70 15.67
CA GLY A 117 3.77 -0.35 17.01
C GLY A 117 3.47 1.08 17.35
N GLY A 118 4.32 1.68 18.17
CA GLY A 118 4.11 3.04 18.66
C GLY A 118 4.31 4.09 17.59
N ALA A 119 4.02 5.32 17.94
CA ALA A 119 4.13 6.44 17.01
C ALA A 119 5.52 6.50 16.37
N ASN A 120 5.59 6.87 15.12
CA ASN A 120 6.81 6.79 14.34
C ASN A 120 6.91 7.94 13.34
N THR A 121 8.14 8.30 12.98
CA THR A 121 8.38 9.22 11.88
C THR A 121 9.16 8.43 10.84
N VAL A 122 8.60 8.29 9.66
CA VAL A 122 9.17 7.47 8.59
C VAL A 122 9.54 8.34 7.42
N THR A 123 10.73 8.13 6.87
CA THR A 123 11.12 8.80 5.63
C THR A 123 10.91 7.82 4.48
N PHE A 124 10.11 8.22 3.52
CA PHE A 124 9.79 7.40 2.35
C PHE A 124 10.54 7.97 1.15
N ASN A 125 11.34 7.15 0.49
CA ASN A 125 12.12 7.57 -0.67
C ASN A 125 11.82 6.68 -1.86
N VAL A 126 11.89 7.24 -3.05
CA VAL A 126 11.77 6.47 -4.28
C VAL A 126 12.87 6.92 -5.23
N LYS A 127 13.57 5.95 -5.83
CA LYS A 127 14.57 6.22 -6.84
C LYS A 127 14.19 5.47 -8.10
N VAL A 128 14.27 6.12 -9.23
CA VAL A 128 13.98 5.50 -10.52
C VAL A 128 15.27 5.37 -11.31
N ALA A 129 15.47 4.21 -11.91
CA ALA A 129 16.67 3.97 -12.71
C ALA A 129 16.69 4.90 -13.93
N LYS A 130 17.88 5.33 -14.32
CA LYS A 130 18.03 6.23 -15.47
C LYS A 130 18.07 5.48 -16.77
#